data_233f19cb9211bac239d40ae367bd7f68
#
_entry.id   233f19cb9211bac239d40ae367bd7f68
#
_cell.length_a   1.000
_cell.length_b   1.000
_cell.length_c   1.000
_cell.angle_alpha   90.00
_cell.angle_beta   90.00
_cell.angle_gamma   90.00
#
_symmetry.space_group_name_H-M   'P 1'
#
loop_
_entity.id
_entity.type
_entity.pdbx_description
1 polymer ?
#
loop_
_entity_poly.entity_id
_entity_poly.type
_entity_poly.pdbx_seq_one_letter_code
_entity_poly.pdbx_strand_id
1 'polypeptide(L)'
;SKKALEDGLARMEKDCKKSAAFFREETKPEEAHRLEQAVAELKEQVTQFQSFVNLESYIGYFYEETQSLVDFVADRKLCICLDEPARIEEHANTVELEFRESMSTRAEKGYILPEQMNVLYGAREIYARLDKNRLLALSTMEYKGFPVKFQNRYAVNARNVSSYNNSFPELVKDLNHYKKNGYRVLLVSASSTRAKRLATCLLYTSPSPRD
;
A
#
# COMPACT_ATOMS: atom_id res chain seq x y z
N SER A 1 12.53 -14.08 -20.68
CA SER A 1 13.18 -14.94 -21.69
C SER A 1 13.91 -16.09 -21.01
N LYS A 2 14.16 -17.22 -21.72
CA LYS A 2 14.90 -18.36 -21.19
C LYS A 2 16.30 -17.93 -20.70
N LYS A 3 16.97 -17.05 -21.44
CA LYS A 3 18.26 -16.50 -21.07
C LYS A 3 18.23 -15.74 -19.74
N ALA A 4 17.23 -14.88 -19.51
CA ALA A 4 17.09 -14.15 -18.24
C ALA A 4 16.89 -15.09 -17.05
N LEU A 5 16.22 -16.22 -17.27
CA LEU A 5 16.05 -17.26 -16.24
C LEU A 5 17.39 -17.94 -15.91
N GLU A 6 18.13 -18.34 -16.94
CA GLU A 6 19.47 -18.96 -16.77
C GLU A 6 20.44 -17.98 -16.09
N ASP A 7 20.48 -16.73 -16.51
CA ASP A 7 21.34 -15.69 -15.90
C ASP A 7 20.93 -15.43 -14.44
N GLY A 8 19.63 -15.40 -14.13
CA GLY A 8 19.11 -15.25 -12.77
C GLY A 8 19.53 -16.41 -11.85
N LEU A 9 19.37 -17.65 -12.32
CA LEU A 9 19.80 -18.84 -11.57
C LEU A 9 21.32 -18.84 -11.34
N ALA A 10 22.12 -18.43 -12.33
CA ALA A 10 23.58 -18.33 -12.18
C ALA A 10 23.97 -17.29 -11.10
N ARG A 11 23.27 -16.15 -11.05
CA ARG A 11 23.48 -15.14 -9.99
C ARG A 11 23.12 -15.69 -8.61
N MET A 12 22.00 -16.37 -8.49
CA MET A 12 21.60 -17.02 -7.23
C MET A 12 22.63 -18.06 -6.74
N GLU A 13 23.10 -18.92 -7.63
CA GLU A 13 24.12 -19.92 -7.30
C GLU A 13 25.44 -19.28 -6.84
N LYS A 14 25.84 -18.19 -7.48
CA LYS A 14 27.04 -17.44 -7.10
C LYS A 14 26.91 -16.86 -5.68
N ASP A 15 25.78 -16.22 -5.38
CA ASP A 15 25.53 -15.64 -4.06
C ASP A 15 25.36 -16.72 -3.00
N CYS A 16 24.70 -17.83 -3.34
CA CYS A 16 24.60 -18.99 -2.47
C CYS A 16 25.99 -19.53 -2.08
N LYS A 17 26.86 -19.77 -3.04
CA LYS A 17 28.24 -20.24 -2.79
C LYS A 17 29.00 -19.27 -1.89
N LYS A 18 28.89 -17.96 -2.14
CA LYS A 18 29.55 -16.94 -1.33
C LYS A 18 29.03 -16.92 0.10
N SER A 19 27.71 -16.95 0.28
CA SER A 19 27.08 -16.94 1.61
C SER A 19 27.35 -18.24 2.37
N ALA A 20 27.31 -19.40 1.71
CA ALA A 20 27.62 -20.67 2.31
C ALA A 20 29.09 -20.77 2.75
N ALA A 21 30.02 -20.23 1.97
CA ALA A 21 31.44 -20.14 2.37
C ALA A 21 31.60 -19.28 3.63
N PHE A 22 30.95 -18.11 3.68
CA PHE A 22 30.95 -17.25 4.87
C PHE A 22 30.40 -17.95 6.10
N PHE A 23 29.27 -18.68 5.99
CA PHE A 23 28.71 -19.43 7.11
C PHE A 23 29.66 -20.52 7.61
N ARG A 24 30.41 -21.20 6.71
CA ARG A 24 31.38 -22.19 7.11
C ARG A 24 32.59 -21.59 7.84
N GLU A 25 33.04 -20.41 7.42
CA GLU A 25 34.09 -19.64 8.12
C GLU A 25 33.62 -19.21 9.51
N GLU A 26 32.34 -18.86 9.67
CA GLU A 26 31.70 -18.51 10.95
C GLU A 26 31.31 -19.74 11.80
N THR A 27 31.75 -20.93 11.45
CA THR A 27 31.41 -22.19 12.14
C THR A 27 29.90 -22.49 12.19
N LYS A 28 29.14 -22.11 11.16
CA LYS A 28 27.69 -22.31 10.98
C LYS A 28 27.39 -23.25 9.79
N PRO A 29 27.79 -24.51 9.84
CA PRO A 29 27.61 -25.42 8.70
C PRO A 29 26.15 -25.76 8.39
N GLU A 30 25.27 -25.70 9.38
CA GLU A 30 23.84 -25.98 9.21
C GLU A 30 23.15 -24.88 8.40
N GLU A 31 23.51 -23.62 8.64
CA GLU A 31 23.03 -22.47 7.88
C GLU A 31 23.51 -22.52 6.42
N ALA A 32 24.77 -22.91 6.20
CA ALA A 32 25.30 -23.11 4.87
C ALA A 32 24.54 -24.22 4.12
N HIS A 33 24.33 -25.36 4.76
CA HIS A 33 23.61 -26.48 4.16
C HIS A 33 22.16 -26.14 3.84
N ARG A 34 21.46 -25.46 4.75
CA ARG A 34 20.07 -25.01 4.55
C ARG A 34 19.95 -24.10 3.34
N LEU A 35 20.84 -23.13 3.20
CA LEU A 35 20.84 -22.19 2.08
C LEU A 35 21.11 -22.89 0.74
N GLU A 36 22.07 -23.81 0.71
CA GLU A 36 22.41 -24.61 -0.47
C GLU A 36 21.25 -25.51 -0.90
N GLN A 37 20.58 -26.14 0.07
CA GLN A 37 19.42 -26.98 -0.20
C GLN A 37 18.27 -26.17 -0.77
N ALA A 38 17.93 -25.02 -0.17
CA ALA A 38 16.85 -24.15 -0.65
C ALA A 38 17.08 -23.69 -2.10
N VAL A 39 18.31 -23.33 -2.45
CA VAL A 39 18.67 -22.91 -3.82
C VAL A 39 18.63 -24.08 -4.79
N ALA A 40 19.08 -25.28 -4.38
CA ALA A 40 19.03 -26.47 -5.21
C ALA A 40 17.57 -26.88 -5.52
N GLU A 41 16.71 -26.90 -4.50
CA GLU A 41 15.28 -27.19 -4.66
C GLU A 41 14.60 -26.19 -5.60
N LEU A 42 14.86 -24.89 -5.42
CA LEU A 42 14.31 -23.86 -6.30
C LEU A 42 14.77 -24.03 -7.75
N LYS A 43 16.07 -24.31 -7.95
CA LYS A 43 16.62 -24.56 -9.29
C LYS A 43 15.95 -25.75 -9.96
N GLU A 44 15.72 -26.84 -9.24
CA GLU A 44 15.02 -28.00 -9.75
C GLU A 44 13.59 -27.66 -10.16
N GLN A 45 12.85 -26.98 -9.29
CA GLN A 45 11.48 -26.53 -9.58
C GLN A 45 11.42 -25.63 -10.82
N VAL A 46 12.33 -24.64 -10.93
CA VAL A 46 12.43 -23.76 -12.10
C VAL A 46 12.72 -24.55 -13.38
N THR A 47 13.62 -25.53 -13.32
CA THR A 47 14.02 -26.32 -14.48
C THR A 47 12.92 -27.27 -14.94
N GLN A 48 12.12 -27.79 -14.02
CA GLN A 48 11.00 -28.70 -14.29
C GLN A 48 9.69 -27.99 -14.62
N PHE A 49 9.67 -26.65 -14.70
CA PHE A 49 8.46 -25.84 -14.90
C PHE A 49 7.33 -26.14 -13.91
N GLN A 50 7.69 -26.52 -12.68
CA GLN A 50 6.73 -26.76 -11.62
C GLN A 50 6.16 -25.43 -11.09
N SER A 51 5.04 -25.52 -10.40
CA SER A 51 4.45 -24.36 -9.72
C SER A 51 5.38 -23.82 -8.64
N PHE A 52 5.74 -22.54 -8.72
CA PHE A 52 6.67 -21.89 -7.79
C PHE A 52 5.91 -21.31 -6.61
N VAL A 53 6.40 -21.59 -5.41
CA VAL A 53 5.97 -20.92 -4.19
C VAL A 53 7.01 -19.86 -3.82
N ASN A 54 6.58 -18.61 -3.62
CA ASN A 54 7.41 -17.47 -3.20
C ASN A 54 8.48 -17.03 -4.23
N LEU A 55 8.27 -17.26 -5.54
CA LEU A 55 9.21 -16.79 -6.56
C LEU A 55 9.40 -15.27 -6.55
N GLU A 56 8.36 -14.53 -6.14
CA GLU A 56 8.40 -13.08 -5.99
C GLU A 56 9.50 -12.59 -5.05
N SER A 57 9.88 -13.38 -4.05
CA SER A 57 10.99 -13.03 -3.14
C SER A 57 12.37 -13.05 -3.82
N TYR A 58 12.48 -13.69 -4.97
CA TYR A 58 13.70 -13.80 -5.76
C TYR A 58 13.73 -12.84 -6.96
N ILE A 59 12.80 -11.91 -7.03
CA ILE A 59 12.62 -11.01 -8.20
C ILE A 59 13.92 -10.27 -8.58
N GLY A 60 14.74 -9.86 -7.61
CA GLY A 60 16.02 -9.19 -7.82
C GLY A 60 17.06 -10.02 -8.55
N TYR A 61 16.93 -11.36 -8.55
CA TYR A 61 17.80 -12.23 -9.32
C TYR A 61 17.43 -12.31 -10.81
N PHE A 62 16.14 -12.13 -11.13
CA PHE A 62 15.62 -12.33 -12.48
C PHE A 62 15.40 -11.03 -13.26
N TYR A 63 15.30 -9.90 -12.55
CA TYR A 63 15.09 -8.58 -13.13
C TYR A 63 16.11 -7.59 -12.56
N GLU A 64 16.74 -6.82 -13.44
CA GLU A 64 17.68 -5.77 -13.05
C GLU A 64 16.96 -4.55 -12.48
N GLU A 65 15.77 -4.27 -13.00
CA GLU A 65 14.92 -3.17 -12.54
C GLU A 65 13.52 -3.68 -12.24
N THR A 66 12.97 -3.20 -11.14
CA THR A 66 11.59 -3.44 -10.75
C THR A 66 10.83 -2.10 -10.66
N GLN A 67 9.53 -2.16 -10.77
CA GLN A 67 8.67 -0.97 -10.70
C GLN A 67 7.70 -1.09 -9.53
N SER A 68 7.49 0.02 -8.83
CA SER A 68 6.44 0.13 -7.83
C SER A 68 5.09 0.43 -8.47
N LEU A 69 4.02 0.29 -7.70
CA LEU A 69 2.68 0.72 -8.15
C LEU A 69 2.66 2.21 -8.52
N VAL A 70 3.46 3.05 -7.84
CA VAL A 70 3.57 4.49 -8.13
C VAL A 70 4.14 4.72 -9.53
N ASP A 71 5.17 3.96 -9.93
CA ASP A 71 5.77 4.06 -11.26
C ASP A 71 4.76 3.63 -12.34
N PHE A 72 4.00 2.57 -12.08
CA PHE A 72 3.00 2.08 -13.01
C PHE A 72 1.90 3.10 -13.34
N VAL A 73 1.55 3.97 -12.40
CA VAL A 73 0.52 5.00 -12.60
C VAL A 73 1.08 6.35 -13.03
N ALA A 74 2.38 6.59 -12.90
CA ALA A 74 3.02 7.88 -13.16
C ALA A 74 2.79 8.39 -14.60
N ASP A 75 2.91 7.52 -15.61
CA ASP A 75 2.76 7.88 -17.03
C ASP A 75 1.29 8.17 -17.42
N ARG A 76 0.33 7.88 -16.55
CA ARG A 76 -1.10 7.97 -16.87
C ARG A 76 -1.72 9.33 -16.58
N LYS A 77 -0.94 10.33 -16.18
CA LYS A 77 -1.42 11.68 -15.79
C LYS A 77 -2.53 11.66 -14.74
N LEU A 78 -2.50 10.67 -13.85
CA LEU A 78 -3.45 10.52 -12.76
C LEU A 78 -3.10 11.45 -11.62
N CYS A 79 -4.08 11.72 -10.76
CA CYS A 79 -3.86 12.35 -9.46
C CYS A 79 -3.85 11.26 -8.40
N ILE A 80 -2.79 11.18 -7.61
CA ILE A 80 -2.68 10.26 -6.48
C ILE A 80 -3.28 10.97 -5.26
N CYS A 81 -4.26 10.34 -4.63
CA CYS A 81 -4.87 10.85 -3.42
C CYS A 81 -4.29 10.12 -2.20
N LEU A 82 -3.75 10.91 -1.27
CA LEU A 82 -3.21 10.43 0.00
C LEU A 82 -4.21 10.78 1.11
N ASP A 83 -4.81 9.77 1.70
CA ASP A 83 -5.71 9.93 2.84
C ASP A 83 -4.92 9.76 4.14
N GLU A 84 -4.94 10.78 5.01
CA GLU A 84 -4.18 10.85 6.26
C GLU A 84 -2.67 10.57 6.07
N PRO A 85 -1.94 11.43 5.35
CA PRO A 85 -0.53 11.18 4.99
C PRO A 85 0.41 10.94 6.17
N ALA A 86 0.10 11.50 7.35
CA ALA A 86 0.86 11.23 8.57
C ALA A 86 0.79 9.74 8.97
N ARG A 87 -0.38 9.13 8.85
CA ARG A 87 -0.57 7.70 9.14
C ARG A 87 0.08 6.81 8.09
N ILE A 88 0.06 7.25 6.83
CA ILE A 88 0.76 6.53 5.75
C ILE A 88 2.26 6.50 6.04
N GLU A 89 2.85 7.63 6.45
CA GLU A 89 4.27 7.71 6.78
C GLU A 89 4.63 6.83 7.97
N GLU A 90 3.88 6.93 9.06
CA GLU A 90 4.09 6.11 10.27
C GLU A 90 4.04 4.61 9.94
N HIS A 91 3.00 4.19 9.20
CA HIS A 91 2.84 2.80 8.81
C HIS A 91 3.94 2.32 7.86
N ALA A 92 4.32 3.12 6.88
CA ALA A 92 5.39 2.78 5.94
C ALA A 92 6.74 2.59 6.67
N ASN A 93 7.07 3.48 7.60
CA ASN A 93 8.28 3.36 8.41
C ASN A 93 8.26 2.10 9.31
N THR A 94 7.10 1.79 9.91
CA THR A 94 6.93 0.58 10.72
C THR A 94 7.13 -0.68 9.88
N VAL A 95 6.48 -0.77 8.73
CA VAL A 95 6.60 -1.91 7.80
C VAL A 95 8.06 -2.07 7.32
N GLU A 96 8.74 -0.97 6.99
CA GLU A 96 10.14 -1.02 6.58
C GLU A 96 11.05 -1.56 7.70
N LEU A 97 10.84 -1.12 8.94
CA LEU A 97 11.61 -1.58 10.09
C LEU A 97 11.37 -3.08 10.35
N GLU A 98 10.11 -3.50 10.46
CA GLU A 98 9.73 -4.89 10.69
C GLU A 98 10.28 -5.82 9.59
N PHE A 99 10.19 -5.39 8.34
CA PHE A 99 10.75 -6.12 7.22
C PHE A 99 12.26 -6.31 7.35
N ARG A 100 13.00 -5.23 7.63
CA ARG A 100 14.46 -5.29 7.78
C ARG A 100 14.90 -6.20 8.92
N GLU A 101 14.24 -6.11 10.08
CA GLU A 101 14.52 -6.96 11.23
C GLU A 101 14.23 -8.44 10.93
N SER A 102 13.09 -8.73 10.30
CA SER A 102 12.70 -10.08 9.90
C SER A 102 13.69 -10.67 8.90
N MET A 103 14.07 -9.90 7.87
CA MET A 103 14.99 -10.35 6.84
C MET A 103 16.42 -10.52 7.34
N SER A 104 16.90 -9.63 8.24
CA SER A 104 18.19 -9.79 8.89
C SER A 104 18.27 -11.11 9.66
N THR A 105 17.26 -11.38 10.50
CA THR A 105 17.16 -12.63 11.25
C THR A 105 17.16 -13.87 10.33
N ARG A 106 16.43 -13.80 9.22
CA ARG A 106 16.39 -14.91 8.24
C ARG A 106 17.72 -15.08 7.51
N ALA A 107 18.38 -13.99 7.14
CA ALA A 107 19.69 -14.03 6.51
C ALA A 107 20.73 -14.66 7.44
N GLU A 108 20.78 -14.25 8.71
CA GLU A 108 21.70 -14.80 9.71
C GLU A 108 21.51 -16.31 9.95
N LYS A 109 20.31 -16.82 9.74
CA LYS A 109 19.96 -18.23 9.87
C LYS A 109 20.04 -19.03 8.56
N GLY A 110 20.53 -18.45 7.48
CA GLY A 110 20.64 -19.10 6.18
C GLY A 110 19.34 -19.46 5.51
N TYR A 111 18.25 -18.73 5.78
CA TYR A 111 16.94 -18.95 5.14
C TYR A 111 16.75 -18.17 3.85
N ILE A 112 17.51 -17.12 3.63
CA ILE A 112 17.39 -16.25 2.46
C ILE A 112 18.75 -15.85 1.89
N LEU A 113 18.76 -15.54 0.61
CA LEU A 113 19.89 -14.95 -0.10
C LEU A 113 19.93 -13.43 0.07
N PRO A 114 21.10 -12.78 -0.12
CA PRO A 114 21.23 -11.33 0.08
C PRO A 114 20.25 -10.48 -0.72
N GLU A 115 20.01 -10.79 -2.01
CA GLU A 115 19.09 -10.02 -2.84
C GLU A 115 17.63 -10.08 -2.38
N GLN A 116 17.23 -11.10 -1.64
CA GLN A 116 15.87 -11.16 -1.08
C GLN A 116 15.64 -10.09 0.00
N MET A 117 16.68 -9.47 0.54
CA MET A 117 16.56 -8.34 1.46
C MET A 117 16.16 -7.03 0.75
N ASN A 118 16.28 -6.98 -0.58
CA ASN A 118 16.07 -5.78 -1.40
C ASN A 118 14.72 -5.76 -2.11
N VAL A 119 13.79 -6.66 -1.78
CA VAL A 119 12.49 -6.75 -2.47
C VAL A 119 11.48 -5.67 -2.02
N LEU A 120 11.74 -4.98 -0.93
CA LEU A 120 10.90 -3.88 -0.43
C LEU A 120 11.53 -2.53 -0.78
N TYR A 121 10.78 -1.67 -1.44
CA TYR A 121 11.15 -0.27 -1.60
C TYR A 121 11.07 0.46 -0.26
N GLY A 122 12.12 1.19 0.11
CA GLY A 122 12.12 2.00 1.32
C GLY A 122 11.12 3.16 1.25
N ALA A 123 10.61 3.59 2.40
CA ALA A 123 9.63 4.67 2.48
C ALA A 123 10.11 5.95 1.78
N ARG A 124 11.36 6.35 1.96
CA ARG A 124 11.96 7.52 1.31
C ARG A 124 11.95 7.42 -0.22
N GLU A 125 12.21 6.23 -0.74
CA GLU A 125 12.22 5.98 -2.18
C GLU A 125 10.83 6.11 -2.78
N ILE A 126 9.81 5.56 -2.11
CA ILE A 126 8.41 5.71 -2.51
C ILE A 126 7.98 7.19 -2.46
N TYR A 127 8.38 7.94 -1.44
CA TYR A 127 8.06 9.37 -1.38
C TYR A 127 8.74 10.18 -2.50
N ALA A 128 9.97 9.86 -2.86
CA ALA A 128 10.64 10.49 -3.99
C ALA A 128 9.95 10.20 -5.34
N ARG A 129 9.32 9.02 -5.46
CA ARG A 129 8.51 8.67 -6.64
C ARG A 129 7.15 9.38 -6.62
N LEU A 130 6.51 9.49 -5.45
CA LEU A 130 5.26 10.23 -5.27
C LEU A 130 5.42 11.72 -5.63
N ASP A 131 6.52 12.35 -5.22
CA ASP A 131 6.78 13.78 -5.46
C ASP A 131 6.84 14.18 -6.95
N LYS A 132 7.06 13.21 -7.83
CA LYS A 132 7.03 13.39 -9.29
C LYS A 132 5.63 13.42 -9.88
N ASN A 133 4.60 13.16 -9.09
CA ASN A 133 3.22 13.01 -9.53
C ASN A 133 2.34 14.18 -9.06
N ARG A 134 1.13 14.28 -9.61
CA ARG A 134 0.10 15.15 -9.06
C ARG A 134 -0.47 14.52 -7.80
N LEU A 135 -0.35 15.21 -6.69
CA LEU A 135 -0.78 14.72 -5.39
C LEU A 135 -1.91 15.57 -4.81
N LEU A 136 -2.88 14.91 -4.22
CA LEU A 136 -3.89 15.48 -3.35
C LEU A 136 -3.78 14.78 -1.99
N ALA A 137 -3.50 15.53 -0.93
CA ALA A 137 -3.52 14.99 0.43
C ALA A 137 -4.75 15.48 1.19
N LEU A 138 -5.44 14.57 1.85
CA LEU A 138 -6.55 14.83 2.74
C LEU A 138 -6.12 14.49 4.17
N SER A 139 -6.36 15.39 5.10
CA SER A 139 -5.95 15.22 6.50
C SER A 139 -6.96 15.88 7.43
N THR A 140 -7.32 15.22 8.51
CA THR A 140 -8.19 15.79 9.55
C THR A 140 -7.45 16.79 10.42
N MET A 141 -6.13 16.66 10.53
CA MET A 141 -5.29 17.56 11.29
C MET A 141 -4.16 18.10 10.43
N GLU A 142 -3.71 19.32 10.70
CA GLU A 142 -2.57 19.87 9.99
C GLU A 142 -1.29 19.08 10.33
N TYR A 143 -0.67 18.51 9.30
CA TYR A 143 0.60 17.80 9.40
C TYR A 143 1.67 18.48 8.55
N LYS A 144 2.78 18.89 9.16
CA LYS A 144 3.86 19.64 8.50
C LYS A 144 5.09 18.79 8.15
N GLY A 145 5.17 17.58 8.68
CA GLY A 145 6.33 16.70 8.58
C GLY A 145 6.38 15.80 7.35
N PHE A 146 5.34 15.76 6.52
CA PHE A 146 5.31 14.84 5.39
C PHE A 146 6.43 15.16 4.37
N PRO A 147 7.19 14.16 3.90
CA PRO A 147 8.39 14.37 3.09
C PRO A 147 8.13 14.90 1.67
N VAL A 148 6.86 15.00 1.27
CA VAL A 148 6.45 15.59 -0.02
C VAL A 148 6.00 17.03 0.19
N LYS A 149 6.40 17.95 -0.71
CA LYS A 149 6.03 19.37 -0.66
C LYS A 149 4.74 19.64 -1.43
N PHE A 150 3.73 20.13 -0.71
CA PHE A 150 2.48 20.61 -1.33
C PHE A 150 2.59 22.08 -1.70
N GLN A 151 2.20 22.42 -2.93
CA GLN A 151 2.21 23.81 -3.43
C GLN A 151 1.12 24.66 -2.78
N ASN A 152 -0.04 24.09 -2.53
CA ASN A 152 -1.19 24.80 -1.97
C ASN A 152 -1.79 24.00 -0.81
N ARG A 153 -2.35 24.70 0.15
CA ARG A 153 -3.08 24.13 1.29
C ARG A 153 -4.41 24.85 1.45
N TYR A 154 -5.45 24.09 1.67
CA TYR A 154 -6.80 24.58 1.85
C TYR A 154 -7.36 24.03 3.14
N ALA A 155 -7.85 24.91 4.01
CA ALA A 155 -8.58 24.50 5.22
C ALA A 155 -10.07 24.38 4.88
N VAL A 156 -10.64 23.22 5.14
CA VAL A 156 -12.08 22.98 5.01
C VAL A 156 -12.69 22.96 6.41
N ASN A 157 -13.55 23.94 6.70
CA ASN A 157 -14.28 23.97 7.95
C ASN A 157 -15.41 22.93 7.91
N ALA A 158 -15.19 21.79 8.55
CA ALA A 158 -16.18 20.74 8.71
C ALA A 158 -16.70 20.71 10.15
N ARG A 159 -17.99 20.47 10.31
CA ARG A 159 -18.65 20.25 11.62
C ARG A 159 -19.39 18.95 11.59
N ASN A 160 -19.32 18.22 12.68
CA ASN A 160 -20.14 17.03 12.85
C ASN A 160 -21.60 17.42 12.95
N VAL A 161 -22.44 16.65 12.27
CA VAL A 161 -23.89 16.73 12.39
C VAL A 161 -24.31 15.85 13.56
N SER A 162 -25.31 16.28 14.33
CA SER A 162 -25.86 15.48 15.41
C SER A 162 -26.39 14.14 14.89
N SER A 163 -26.22 13.07 15.67
CA SER A 163 -26.81 11.78 15.32
C SER A 163 -28.32 11.87 15.38
N TYR A 164 -28.97 11.51 14.30
CA TYR A 164 -30.45 11.51 14.24
C TYR A 164 -31.08 10.26 14.86
N ASN A 165 -30.31 9.26 15.29
CA ASN A 165 -30.78 8.03 15.97
C ASN A 165 -32.02 7.38 15.30
N ASN A 166 -32.06 7.36 13.97
CA ASN A 166 -33.17 6.95 13.12
C ASN A 166 -34.44 7.85 13.20
N SER A 167 -34.33 9.05 13.77
CA SER A 167 -35.45 10.03 13.75
C SER A 167 -35.50 10.76 12.41
N PHE A 168 -36.35 10.31 11.51
CA PHE A 168 -36.59 10.98 10.23
C PHE A 168 -37.20 12.40 10.39
N PRO A 169 -38.10 12.67 11.33
CA PRO A 169 -38.62 14.03 11.53
C PRO A 169 -37.55 15.05 11.85
N GLU A 170 -36.57 14.70 12.71
CA GLU A 170 -35.44 15.59 13.04
C GLU A 170 -34.54 15.82 11.84
N LEU A 171 -34.20 14.77 11.07
CA LEU A 171 -33.45 14.89 9.84
C LEU A 171 -34.16 15.84 8.86
N VAL A 172 -35.45 15.67 8.62
CA VAL A 172 -36.24 16.52 7.71
C VAL A 172 -36.27 17.98 8.17
N LYS A 173 -36.39 18.21 9.48
CA LYS A 173 -36.35 19.54 10.08
C LYS A 173 -35.03 20.23 9.78
N ASP A 174 -33.89 19.54 9.99
CA ASP A 174 -32.56 20.08 9.74
C ASP A 174 -32.30 20.28 8.24
N LEU A 175 -32.69 19.35 7.38
CA LEU A 175 -32.58 19.50 5.93
C LEU A 175 -33.35 20.75 5.43
N ASN A 176 -34.56 20.96 5.93
CA ASN A 176 -35.36 22.14 5.61
C ASN A 176 -34.71 23.42 6.13
N HIS A 177 -34.12 23.39 7.33
CA HIS A 177 -33.39 24.51 7.89
C HIS A 177 -32.18 24.88 7.00
N TYR A 178 -31.36 23.93 6.61
CA TYR A 178 -30.21 24.16 5.71
C TYR A 178 -30.67 24.70 4.36
N LYS A 179 -31.70 24.10 3.77
CA LYS A 179 -32.27 24.56 2.50
C LYS A 179 -32.78 26.00 2.55
N LYS A 180 -33.52 26.36 3.62
CA LYS A 180 -34.00 27.74 3.83
C LYS A 180 -32.87 28.75 3.99
N ASN A 181 -31.71 28.33 4.54
CA ASN A 181 -30.55 29.17 4.69
C ASN A 181 -29.61 29.14 3.46
N GLY A 182 -30.07 28.66 2.31
CA GLY A 182 -29.33 28.71 1.05
C GLY A 182 -28.27 27.64 0.89
N TYR A 183 -28.19 26.63 1.77
CA TYR A 183 -27.24 25.54 1.63
C TYR A 183 -27.68 24.57 0.54
N ARG A 184 -26.71 24.10 -0.24
CA ARG A 184 -26.87 22.95 -1.12
C ARG A 184 -26.64 21.68 -0.28
N VAL A 185 -27.69 20.88 -0.11
CA VAL A 185 -27.63 19.68 0.71
C VAL A 185 -27.39 18.45 -0.16
N LEU A 186 -26.40 17.64 0.19
CA LEU A 186 -26.08 16.36 -0.44
C LEU A 186 -26.06 15.28 0.63
N LEU A 187 -26.93 14.26 0.50
CA LEU A 187 -26.94 13.09 1.36
C LEU A 187 -26.20 11.94 0.69
N VAL A 188 -25.13 11.50 1.32
CA VAL A 188 -24.30 10.38 0.82
C VAL A 188 -24.64 9.12 1.61
N SER A 189 -24.81 8.01 0.90
CA SER A 189 -25.09 6.71 1.50
C SER A 189 -24.12 5.65 0.99
N ALA A 190 -23.76 4.69 1.86
CA ALA A 190 -22.84 3.61 1.53
C ALA A 190 -23.36 2.61 0.48
N SER A 191 -24.67 2.60 0.19
CA SER A 191 -25.24 1.73 -0.84
C SER A 191 -26.41 2.38 -1.57
N SER A 192 -26.58 2.02 -2.85
CA SER A 192 -27.68 2.50 -3.69
C SER A 192 -29.08 2.11 -3.12
N THR A 193 -29.19 0.94 -2.52
CA THR A 193 -30.43 0.47 -1.88
C THR A 193 -30.81 1.35 -0.69
N ARG A 194 -29.84 1.70 0.17
CA ARG A 194 -30.05 2.61 1.30
C ARG A 194 -30.38 4.02 0.81
N ALA A 195 -29.71 4.52 -0.22
CA ALA A 195 -29.98 5.81 -0.80
C ALA A 195 -31.44 5.91 -1.34
N LYS A 196 -31.89 4.88 -2.07
CA LYS A 196 -33.28 4.81 -2.57
C LYS A 196 -34.32 4.79 -1.43
N ARG A 197 -34.09 3.97 -0.39
CA ARG A 197 -34.98 3.93 0.79
C ARG A 197 -35.03 5.30 1.48
N LEU A 198 -33.87 5.94 1.69
CA LEU A 198 -33.82 7.26 2.30
C LEU A 198 -34.59 8.31 1.47
N ALA A 199 -34.40 8.32 0.16
CA ALA A 199 -35.10 9.20 -0.76
C ALA A 199 -36.62 8.99 -0.68
N THR A 200 -37.11 7.73 -0.67
CA THR A 200 -38.50 7.40 -0.52
C THR A 200 -39.08 7.91 0.81
N CYS A 201 -38.40 7.66 1.93
CA CYS A 201 -38.80 8.15 3.24
C CYS A 201 -38.89 9.69 3.29
N LEU A 202 -37.93 10.39 2.72
CA LEU A 202 -37.90 11.85 2.69
C LEU A 202 -39.02 12.43 1.82
N LEU A 203 -39.39 11.77 0.72
CA LEU A 203 -40.52 12.18 -0.12
C LEU A 203 -41.86 12.07 0.62
N TYR A 204 -42.05 11.00 1.40
CA TYR A 204 -43.30 10.79 2.18
C TYR A 204 -43.38 11.68 3.42
N THR A 205 -42.28 12.16 3.96
CA THR A 205 -42.23 13.04 5.14
C THR A 205 -42.17 14.53 4.80
N SER A 206 -42.02 14.90 3.51
CA SER A 206 -42.13 16.29 3.07
C SER A 206 -43.62 16.69 3.08
N PRO A 207 -43.99 17.84 3.69
CA PRO A 207 -45.34 18.37 3.57
C PRO A 207 -45.67 18.60 2.10
N SER A 208 -46.86 18.17 1.68
CA SER A 208 -47.36 18.37 0.32
C SER A 208 -47.35 19.85 -0.03
N PRO A 209 -46.96 20.26 -1.26
CA PRO A 209 -47.01 21.65 -1.67
C PRO A 209 -48.44 22.24 -1.75
N ARG A 210 -49.44 21.59 -1.18
CA ARG A 210 -50.86 21.94 -1.29
C ARG A 210 -51.50 22.31 0.04
N ASP A 211 -50.74 22.54 1.11
CA ASP A 211 -51.28 23.08 2.37
C ASP A 211 -50.67 24.45 2.68
#